data_e7c6c5ff79f897d7eef72bdcd113c525
#
_entry.id   e7c6c5ff79f897d7eef72bdcd113c525
#
_cell.length_a   1.000
_cell.length_b   1.000
_cell.length_c   1.000
_cell.angle_alpha   90.00
_cell.angle_beta   90.00
_cell.angle_gamma   90.00
#
_symmetry.space_group_name_H-M   'P 1'
#
loop_
_entity.id
_entity.type
_entity.pdbx_description
1 polymer ?
#
loop_
_entity_poly.entity_id
_entity_poly.type
_entity_poly.pdbx_seq_one_letter_code
_entity_poly.pdbx_strand_id
1 'polypeptide(L)'
;MTKLLCLGELLIDMLPQDAHNSAYLPIPGGAPANVAVGYAKLGGDAAFCGGKGDDHFAKQLSNALAQYNVNTDYLFTIAGSQTAMVIVSLDETGERSFGFYRHNTADVLLTQAHLAQINWQSISTLHFCSNTLTDSAIASTTVKALELAKTHNKLVSFDVNLRYSLWENIHDIASNVKACFAYCDIVKLSRDELNFLAKHSETTGEDYIQMLLNTGVKLVFLTDGPEPATVYHSAFILNESAPKINAVDTTSAGDAFIAGVLYYLNNLGSDLSLADKLNDETSIKNALHLALQCGSKACLAKGAFPALPVLADVM
;
A
#
# COMPACT_ATOMS: atom_id res chain seq x y z
N MET A 1 -20.76 7.73 -2.91
CA MET A 1 -19.34 7.77 -3.25
C MET A 1 -18.69 6.51 -2.70
N THR A 2 -17.77 5.93 -3.43
CA THR A 2 -17.04 4.73 -3.04
C THR A 2 -15.87 5.11 -2.14
N LYS A 3 -15.88 4.70 -0.86
CA LYS A 3 -14.83 5.03 0.11
C LYS A 3 -13.77 3.94 0.16
N LEU A 4 -12.51 4.32 -0.07
CA LEU A 4 -11.35 3.47 0.17
C LEU A 4 -10.96 3.55 1.64
N LEU A 5 -10.81 2.41 2.31
CA LEU A 5 -10.19 2.30 3.63
C LEU A 5 -8.79 1.70 3.50
N CYS A 6 -7.76 2.43 3.88
CA CYS A 6 -6.40 1.92 3.98
C CYS A 6 -6.09 1.54 5.43
N LEU A 7 -5.68 0.29 5.64
CA LEU A 7 -5.32 -0.26 6.95
C LEU A 7 -3.81 -0.46 7.03
N GLY A 8 -3.17 0.10 8.05
CA GLY A 8 -1.76 -0.20 8.31
C GLY A 8 -1.00 0.87 9.06
N GLU A 9 0.31 0.95 8.76
CA GLU A 9 1.20 1.87 9.42
C GLU A 9 1.06 3.31 8.91
N LEU A 10 1.17 4.23 9.86
CA LEU A 10 1.39 5.65 9.67
C LEU A 10 2.59 6.02 10.55
N LEU A 11 3.66 6.50 9.94
CA LEU A 11 4.95 6.65 10.59
C LEU A 11 5.69 7.90 10.11
N ILE A 12 6.83 8.19 10.73
CA ILE A 12 7.73 9.27 10.32
C ILE A 12 8.96 8.67 9.64
N ASP A 13 9.20 9.07 8.40
CA ASP A 13 10.46 8.87 7.70
C ASP A 13 11.41 10.01 8.04
N MET A 14 12.51 9.70 8.72
CA MET A 14 13.58 10.65 9.04
C MET A 14 14.54 10.68 7.86
N LEU A 15 14.36 11.66 6.94
CA LEU A 15 15.17 11.79 5.74
C LEU A 15 16.44 12.59 6.01
N PRO A 16 17.64 12.11 5.61
CA PRO A 16 18.89 12.84 5.78
C PRO A 16 18.88 14.13 4.96
N GLN A 17 19.36 15.21 5.57
CA GLN A 17 19.49 16.50 4.92
C GLN A 17 20.86 16.71 4.26
N ASP A 18 21.83 15.88 4.62
CA ASP A 18 23.20 15.92 4.11
C ASP A 18 23.78 14.50 3.95
N ALA A 19 24.89 14.39 3.22
CA ALA A 19 25.56 13.11 2.96
C ALA A 19 26.20 12.48 4.20
N HIS A 20 26.35 13.21 5.30
CA HIS A 20 26.94 12.73 6.55
C HIS A 20 25.90 12.25 7.55
N ASN A 21 24.62 12.30 7.21
CA ASN A 21 23.50 11.96 8.11
C ASN A 21 23.52 12.77 9.42
N SER A 22 23.97 14.03 9.37
CA SER A 22 24.14 14.87 10.56
C SER A 22 22.85 15.59 10.96
N ALA A 23 21.88 15.74 10.03
CA ALA A 23 20.59 16.36 10.25
C ALA A 23 19.49 15.58 9.50
N TYR A 24 18.30 15.53 10.08
CA TYR A 24 17.16 14.81 9.51
C TYR A 24 15.90 15.67 9.42
N LEU A 25 15.14 15.47 8.36
CA LEU A 25 13.81 16.07 8.18
C LEU A 25 12.75 15.00 8.44
N PRO A 26 11.84 15.18 9.42
CA PRO A 26 10.74 14.25 9.66
C PRO A 26 9.65 14.43 8.61
N ILE A 27 9.39 13.39 7.83
CA ILE A 27 8.38 13.37 6.76
C ILE A 27 7.32 12.30 7.10
N PRO A 28 6.02 12.64 7.06
CA PRO A 28 4.94 11.66 7.15
C PRO A 28 5.02 10.62 6.04
N GLY A 29 4.87 9.34 6.41
CA GLY A 29 4.95 8.20 5.50
C GLY A 29 4.18 6.99 6.03
N GLY A 30 4.47 5.84 5.44
CA GLY A 30 3.78 4.58 5.64
C GLY A 30 3.04 4.16 4.38
N ALA A 31 3.25 2.92 3.89
CA ALA A 31 2.75 2.52 2.59
C ALA A 31 1.22 2.64 2.47
N PRO A 32 0.38 2.13 3.41
CA PRO A 32 -1.07 2.31 3.32
C PRO A 32 -1.50 3.78 3.45
N ALA A 33 -0.76 4.60 4.20
CA ALA A 33 -1.03 6.03 4.31
C ALA A 33 -0.71 6.76 3.00
N ASN A 34 0.40 6.37 2.30
CA ASN A 34 0.72 6.88 0.98
C ASN A 34 -0.40 6.56 -0.03
N VAL A 35 -0.94 5.33 0.00
CA VAL A 35 -2.07 4.93 -0.86
C VAL A 35 -3.32 5.77 -0.54
N ALA A 36 -3.66 5.98 0.74
CA ALA A 36 -4.80 6.79 1.13
C ALA A 36 -4.67 8.25 0.63
N VAL A 37 -3.48 8.85 0.82
CA VAL A 37 -3.18 10.21 0.35
C VAL A 37 -3.19 10.28 -1.17
N GLY A 38 -2.55 9.32 -1.86
CA GLY A 38 -2.55 9.26 -3.32
C GLY A 38 -3.96 9.19 -3.90
N TYR A 39 -4.78 8.31 -3.36
CA TYR A 39 -6.18 8.17 -3.76
C TYR A 39 -7.00 9.45 -3.52
N ALA A 40 -6.80 10.12 -2.37
CA ALA A 40 -7.47 11.37 -2.05
C ALA A 40 -7.00 12.52 -2.96
N LYS A 41 -5.70 12.60 -3.30
CA LYS A 41 -5.15 13.60 -4.25
C LYS A 41 -5.68 13.41 -5.67
N LEU A 42 -6.04 12.20 -6.06
CA LEU A 42 -6.74 11.92 -7.31
C LEU A 42 -8.24 12.32 -7.26
N GLY A 43 -8.75 12.72 -6.11
CA GLY A 43 -10.15 13.15 -5.92
C GLY A 43 -11.07 12.07 -5.34
N GLY A 44 -10.52 10.95 -4.85
CA GLY A 44 -11.29 9.88 -4.21
C GLY A 44 -11.61 10.15 -2.73
N ASP A 45 -12.65 9.51 -2.21
CA ASP A 45 -13.00 9.52 -0.78
C ASP A 45 -12.20 8.44 -0.05
N ALA A 46 -11.15 8.84 0.67
CA ALA A 46 -10.25 7.95 1.41
C ALA A 46 -10.43 8.08 2.91
N ALA A 47 -10.32 6.95 3.62
CA ALA A 47 -10.18 6.87 5.06
C ALA A 47 -8.93 6.06 5.42
N PHE A 48 -8.33 6.40 6.55
CA PHE A 48 -7.18 5.66 7.07
C PHE A 48 -7.53 5.01 8.40
N CYS A 49 -7.21 3.72 8.54
CA CYS A 49 -7.34 2.94 9.77
C CYS A 49 -5.95 2.53 10.27
N GLY A 50 -5.58 2.97 11.47
CA GLY A 50 -4.29 2.65 12.06
C GLY A 50 -4.15 3.20 13.47
N GLY A 51 -3.04 2.83 14.12
CA GLY A 51 -2.65 3.39 15.41
C GLY A 51 -1.72 4.60 15.24
N LYS A 52 -1.89 5.62 16.07
CA LYS A 52 -0.94 6.72 16.26
C LYS A 52 -0.53 6.81 17.72
N GLY A 53 0.69 7.25 17.96
CA GLY A 53 1.22 7.45 19.30
C GLY A 53 0.52 8.57 20.09
N ASP A 54 0.99 8.75 21.32
CA ASP A 54 0.59 9.83 22.23
C ASP A 54 1.73 10.86 22.34
N ASP A 55 2.28 11.26 21.19
CA ASP A 55 3.47 12.08 21.09
C ASP A 55 3.34 13.24 20.09
N HIS A 56 4.40 14.04 19.96
CA HIS A 56 4.43 15.17 19.04
C HIS A 56 4.22 14.75 17.58
N PHE A 57 4.80 13.62 17.16
CA PHE A 57 4.68 13.13 15.77
C PHE A 57 3.26 12.66 15.44
N ALA A 58 2.53 12.11 16.40
CA ALA A 58 1.13 11.71 16.21
C ALA A 58 0.24 12.88 15.76
N LYS A 59 0.49 14.10 16.29
CA LYS A 59 -0.21 15.33 15.85
C LYS A 59 0.20 15.73 14.44
N GLN A 60 1.49 15.68 14.12
CA GLN A 60 2.00 15.96 12.77
C GLN A 60 1.38 15.03 11.74
N LEU A 61 1.33 13.72 12.02
CA LEU A 61 0.75 12.70 11.14
C LEU A 61 -0.75 12.92 10.91
N SER A 62 -1.51 13.20 11.99
CA SER A 62 -2.94 13.49 11.89
C SER A 62 -3.22 14.72 11.02
N ASN A 63 -2.44 15.78 11.21
CA ASN A 63 -2.56 17.00 10.42
C ASN A 63 -2.20 16.77 8.95
N ALA A 64 -1.17 15.94 8.69
CA ALA A 64 -0.76 15.62 7.33
C ALA A 64 -1.86 14.86 6.57
N LEU A 65 -2.50 13.86 7.17
CA LEU A 65 -3.62 13.15 6.55
C LEU A 65 -4.80 14.11 6.30
N ALA A 66 -5.15 14.94 7.27
CA ALA A 66 -6.25 15.91 7.15
C ALA A 66 -5.97 16.96 6.05
N GLN A 67 -4.71 17.40 5.89
CA GLN A 67 -4.30 18.33 4.83
C GLN A 67 -4.59 17.78 3.43
N TYR A 68 -4.50 16.46 3.25
CA TYR A 68 -4.79 15.78 2.00
C TYR A 68 -6.22 15.21 1.93
N ASN A 69 -7.13 15.66 2.81
CA ASN A 69 -8.53 15.25 2.87
C ASN A 69 -8.73 13.73 3.09
N VAL A 70 -7.80 13.05 3.74
CA VAL A 70 -7.99 11.67 4.20
C VAL A 70 -8.80 11.71 5.49
N ASN A 71 -9.92 10.98 5.55
CA ASN A 71 -10.74 10.84 6.75
C ASN A 71 -9.96 10.06 7.81
N THR A 72 -9.89 10.61 9.04
CA THR A 72 -9.12 10.09 10.17
C THR A 72 -10.00 9.56 11.32
N ASP A 73 -11.29 9.30 11.08
CA ASP A 73 -12.20 8.79 12.12
C ASP A 73 -11.75 7.43 12.68
N TYR A 74 -10.95 6.68 11.91
CA TYR A 74 -10.40 5.37 12.30
C TYR A 74 -8.90 5.42 12.60
N LEU A 75 -8.34 6.62 12.83
CA LEU A 75 -6.97 6.80 13.31
C LEU A 75 -6.97 6.89 14.84
N PHE A 76 -6.68 5.77 15.49
CA PHE A 76 -6.80 5.60 16.94
C PHE A 76 -5.55 6.05 17.68
N THR A 77 -5.71 6.88 18.72
CA THR A 77 -4.61 7.18 19.65
C THR A 77 -4.42 6.00 20.60
N ILE A 78 -3.24 5.41 20.58
CA ILE A 78 -2.86 4.32 21.49
C ILE A 78 -2.11 4.92 22.67
N ALA A 79 -2.79 5.03 23.80
CA ALA A 79 -2.25 5.69 24.99
C ALA A 79 -0.95 5.04 25.47
N GLY A 80 0.04 5.85 25.79
CA GLY A 80 1.35 5.40 26.28
C GLY A 80 2.25 4.78 25.23
N SER A 81 1.85 4.74 23.95
CA SER A 81 2.68 4.27 22.86
C SER A 81 3.35 5.41 22.09
N GLN A 82 4.37 5.07 21.33
CA GLN A 82 5.11 6.00 20.50
C GLN A 82 4.76 5.85 19.02
N THR A 83 4.95 6.92 18.25
CA THR A 83 4.89 6.88 16.79
C THR A 83 6.06 6.07 16.24
N ALA A 84 5.79 5.20 15.28
CA ALA A 84 6.83 4.47 14.56
C ALA A 84 7.69 5.42 13.72
N MET A 85 8.99 5.13 13.62
CA MET A 85 9.92 5.92 12.81
C MET A 85 10.80 5.02 11.95
N VAL A 86 11.18 5.55 10.79
CA VAL A 86 12.21 4.96 9.92
C VAL A 86 13.31 5.97 9.75
N ILE A 87 14.54 5.61 10.10
CA ILE A 87 15.71 6.45 9.82
C ILE A 87 16.28 6.00 8.50
N VAL A 88 16.29 6.90 7.53
CA VAL A 88 16.94 6.71 6.24
C VAL A 88 18.37 7.25 6.34
N SER A 89 19.36 6.41 6.11
CA SER A 89 20.76 6.80 6.12
C SER A 89 21.37 6.61 4.73
N LEU A 90 22.28 7.51 4.37
CA LEU A 90 23.07 7.41 3.14
C LEU A 90 24.45 6.83 3.49
N ASP A 91 24.92 5.89 2.68
CA ASP A 91 26.31 5.46 2.75
C ASP A 91 27.25 6.39 1.95
N GLU A 92 28.53 6.07 1.88
CA GLU A 92 29.56 6.87 1.17
C GLU A 92 29.30 6.97 -0.34
N THR A 93 28.50 6.07 -0.92
CA THR A 93 28.10 6.05 -2.34
C THR A 93 26.77 6.76 -2.59
N GLY A 94 26.07 7.16 -1.52
CA GLY A 94 24.72 7.75 -1.57
C GLY A 94 23.61 6.69 -1.63
N GLU A 95 23.93 5.40 -1.40
CA GLU A 95 22.95 4.35 -1.32
C GLU A 95 22.18 4.44 0.02
N ARG A 96 20.87 4.16 -0.03
CA ARG A 96 19.99 4.27 1.13
C ARG A 96 19.93 2.99 1.93
N SER A 97 20.04 3.13 3.26
CA SER A 97 19.67 2.09 4.22
C SER A 97 18.53 2.55 5.11
N PHE A 98 17.77 1.60 5.67
CA PHE A 98 16.55 1.88 6.44
C PHE A 98 16.66 1.23 7.82
N GLY A 99 16.66 2.05 8.87
CA GLY A 99 16.59 1.62 10.26
C GLY A 99 15.17 1.80 10.80
N PHE A 100 14.48 0.69 11.12
CA PHE A 100 13.10 0.73 11.61
C PHE A 100 13.05 0.78 13.13
N TYR A 101 12.43 1.82 13.68
CA TYR A 101 12.11 1.97 15.10
C TYR A 101 10.62 1.74 15.28
N ARG A 102 10.21 0.45 15.27
CA ARG A 102 8.81 0.02 15.19
C ARG A 102 8.45 -1.07 16.21
N HIS A 103 9.21 -1.19 17.29
CA HIS A 103 8.93 -2.14 18.36
C HIS A 103 7.93 -1.53 19.35
N ASN A 104 6.79 -2.19 19.58
CA ASN A 104 5.71 -1.71 20.47
C ASN A 104 5.20 -0.29 20.13
N THR A 105 5.29 0.12 18.88
CA THR A 105 4.77 1.40 18.41
C THR A 105 3.26 1.31 18.15
N ALA A 106 2.61 2.46 18.09
CA ALA A 106 1.15 2.55 18.02
C ALA A 106 0.53 1.79 16.85
N ASP A 107 1.19 1.76 15.71
CA ASP A 107 0.71 1.11 14.48
C ASP A 107 0.63 -0.43 14.60
N VAL A 108 1.52 -1.06 15.40
CA VAL A 108 1.46 -2.52 15.66
C VAL A 108 0.54 -2.88 16.84
N LEU A 109 0.08 -1.89 17.61
CA LEU A 109 -0.80 -2.08 18.76
C LEU A 109 -2.30 -1.92 18.42
N LEU A 110 -2.65 -1.78 17.16
CA LEU A 110 -4.06 -1.78 16.72
C LEU A 110 -4.69 -3.14 17.04
N THR A 111 -5.91 -3.13 17.59
CA THR A 111 -6.60 -4.35 18.04
C THR A 111 -7.92 -4.55 17.32
N GLN A 112 -8.50 -5.75 17.41
CA GLN A 112 -9.81 -6.06 16.86
C GLN A 112 -10.95 -5.19 17.45
N ALA A 113 -10.81 -4.68 18.67
CA ALA A 113 -11.78 -3.75 19.27
C ALA A 113 -11.85 -2.41 18.53
N HIS A 114 -10.74 -1.96 17.94
CA HIS A 114 -10.72 -0.77 17.08
C HIS A 114 -11.49 -1.01 15.78
N LEU A 115 -11.39 -2.21 15.19
CA LEU A 115 -12.10 -2.57 13.96
C LEU A 115 -13.63 -2.56 14.14
N ALA A 116 -14.14 -2.80 15.35
CA ALA A 116 -15.56 -2.75 15.66
C ALA A 116 -16.16 -1.34 15.52
N GLN A 117 -15.33 -0.30 15.50
CA GLN A 117 -15.75 1.10 15.31
C GLN A 117 -15.89 1.50 13.84
N ILE A 118 -15.44 0.65 12.90
CA ILE A 118 -15.50 0.93 11.47
C ILE A 118 -16.93 0.75 10.95
N ASN A 119 -17.45 1.79 10.29
CA ASN A 119 -18.70 1.68 9.55
C ASN A 119 -18.46 1.00 8.19
N TRP A 120 -18.45 -0.33 8.18
CA TRP A 120 -18.22 -1.13 6.98
C TRP A 120 -19.23 -0.87 5.85
N GLN A 121 -20.43 -0.38 6.16
CA GLN A 121 -21.42 -0.06 5.12
C GLN A 121 -20.96 1.10 4.22
N SER A 122 -20.20 2.05 4.78
CA SER A 122 -19.66 3.18 4.02
C SER A 122 -18.42 2.86 3.19
N ILE A 123 -17.78 1.70 3.41
CA ILE A 123 -16.56 1.29 2.73
C ILE A 123 -16.90 0.49 1.46
N SER A 124 -16.19 0.71 0.37
CA SER A 124 -16.25 -0.10 -0.85
C SER A 124 -15.04 -1.03 -0.98
N THR A 125 -13.88 -0.54 -0.59
CA THR A 125 -12.59 -1.23 -0.78
C THR A 125 -11.76 -1.12 0.49
N LEU A 126 -11.19 -2.24 0.93
CA LEU A 126 -10.13 -2.30 1.94
C LEU A 126 -8.79 -2.51 1.26
N HIS A 127 -7.80 -1.68 1.58
CA HIS A 127 -6.42 -1.82 1.13
C HIS A 127 -5.46 -1.98 2.31
N PHE A 128 -4.46 -2.86 2.18
CA PHE A 128 -3.41 -3.10 3.19
C PHE A 128 -2.11 -3.56 2.54
N CYS A 129 -1.03 -3.62 3.33
CA CYS A 129 0.26 -4.17 2.91
C CYS A 129 0.81 -5.17 3.95
N SER A 130 1.91 -5.87 3.61
CA SER A 130 2.49 -6.90 4.47
C SER A 130 3.11 -6.39 5.77
N ASN A 131 3.33 -5.09 5.90
CA ASN A 131 3.88 -4.51 7.13
C ASN A 131 2.95 -4.71 8.35
N THR A 132 1.65 -4.96 8.12
CA THR A 132 0.70 -5.34 9.19
C THR A 132 0.73 -6.84 9.52
N LEU A 133 1.64 -7.61 8.91
CA LEU A 133 1.79 -9.06 9.16
C LEU A 133 3.10 -9.40 9.90
N THR A 134 3.91 -8.39 10.22
CA THR A 134 5.25 -8.54 10.78
C THR A 134 5.29 -8.86 12.27
N ASP A 135 4.21 -8.60 12.99
CA ASP A 135 3.99 -8.94 14.39
C ASP A 135 2.69 -9.72 14.54
N SER A 136 2.65 -10.72 15.41
CA SER A 136 1.53 -11.64 15.54
C SER A 136 0.21 -10.97 15.96
N ALA A 137 0.27 -9.94 16.82
CA ALA A 137 -0.91 -9.23 17.30
C ALA A 137 -1.56 -8.40 16.19
N ILE A 138 -0.76 -7.60 15.46
CA ILE A 138 -1.29 -6.82 14.34
C ILE A 138 -1.69 -7.73 13.17
N ALA A 139 -0.98 -8.84 12.93
CA ALA A 139 -1.34 -9.83 11.92
C ALA A 139 -2.73 -10.43 12.20
N SER A 140 -3.00 -10.82 13.45
CA SER A 140 -4.33 -11.29 13.87
C SER A 140 -5.42 -10.23 13.67
N THR A 141 -5.12 -8.97 13.97
CA THR A 141 -6.03 -7.84 13.75
C THR A 141 -6.27 -7.62 12.25
N THR A 142 -5.24 -7.72 11.43
CA THR A 142 -5.33 -7.59 9.97
C THR A 142 -6.21 -8.70 9.39
N VAL A 143 -5.97 -9.96 9.74
CA VAL A 143 -6.81 -11.08 9.28
C VAL A 143 -8.28 -10.85 9.66
N LYS A 144 -8.53 -10.35 10.89
CA LYS A 144 -9.90 -10.00 11.30
C LYS A 144 -10.52 -8.90 10.44
N ALA A 145 -9.75 -7.89 10.04
CA ALA A 145 -10.23 -6.86 9.12
C ALA A 145 -10.58 -7.45 7.73
N LEU A 146 -9.78 -8.40 7.23
CA LEU A 146 -10.04 -9.11 5.98
C LEU A 146 -11.33 -9.93 6.04
N GLU A 147 -11.55 -10.66 7.14
CA GLU A 147 -12.81 -11.40 7.39
C GLU A 147 -14.02 -10.46 7.40
N LEU A 148 -13.92 -9.32 8.08
CA LEU A 148 -14.99 -8.33 8.13
C LEU A 148 -15.25 -7.73 6.74
N ALA A 149 -14.20 -7.40 5.98
CA ALA A 149 -14.35 -6.92 4.60
C ALA A 149 -15.12 -7.93 3.73
N LYS A 150 -14.76 -9.22 3.79
CA LYS A 150 -15.48 -10.28 3.06
C LYS A 150 -16.92 -10.45 3.54
N THR A 151 -17.16 -10.43 4.86
CA THR A 151 -18.51 -10.52 5.44
C THR A 151 -19.42 -9.39 4.94
N HIS A 152 -18.85 -8.21 4.72
CA HIS A 152 -19.55 -7.04 4.21
C HIS A 152 -19.47 -6.89 2.69
N ASN A 153 -18.98 -7.89 1.95
CA ASN A 153 -18.82 -7.89 0.49
C ASN A 153 -17.99 -6.70 -0.02
N LYS A 154 -16.88 -6.38 0.66
CA LYS A 154 -15.97 -5.31 0.23
C LYS A 154 -14.87 -5.90 -0.63
N LEU A 155 -14.42 -5.13 -1.62
CA LEU A 155 -13.22 -5.45 -2.39
C LEU A 155 -12.00 -5.35 -1.47
N VAL A 156 -11.10 -6.32 -1.59
CA VAL A 156 -9.84 -6.34 -0.82
C VAL A 156 -8.65 -6.23 -1.77
N SER A 157 -7.82 -5.22 -1.54
CA SER A 157 -6.58 -4.96 -2.27
C SER A 157 -5.38 -5.15 -1.35
N PHE A 158 -4.42 -5.93 -1.79
CA PHE A 158 -3.18 -6.21 -1.10
C PHE A 158 -1.97 -5.80 -1.95
N ASP A 159 -1.22 -4.80 -1.51
CA ASP A 159 0.15 -4.57 -2.00
C ASP A 159 1.11 -5.34 -1.10
N VAL A 160 1.81 -6.33 -1.63
CA VAL A 160 2.70 -7.19 -0.85
C VAL A 160 3.79 -6.37 -0.17
N ASN A 161 4.44 -5.45 -0.88
CA ASN A 161 5.30 -4.40 -0.35
C ASN A 161 6.23 -4.87 0.79
N LEU A 162 7.03 -5.92 0.53
CA LEU A 162 7.89 -6.55 1.54
C LEU A 162 8.98 -5.61 2.05
N ARG A 163 9.14 -5.61 3.36
CA ARG A 163 10.26 -4.99 4.07
C ARG A 163 10.92 -6.06 4.93
N TYR A 164 11.89 -6.79 4.37
CA TYR A 164 12.52 -7.96 5.01
C TYR A 164 13.04 -7.67 6.41
N SER A 165 13.58 -6.48 6.63
CA SER A 165 14.13 -6.04 7.93
C SER A 165 13.09 -5.84 9.04
N LEU A 166 11.80 -5.83 8.71
CA LEU A 166 10.72 -5.78 9.70
C LEU A 166 10.32 -7.15 10.24
N TRP A 167 10.77 -8.23 9.62
CA TRP A 167 10.38 -9.58 10.00
C TRP A 167 11.42 -10.18 10.96
N GLU A 168 10.93 -10.67 12.09
CA GLU A 168 11.77 -11.38 13.05
C GLU A 168 12.37 -12.65 12.43
N ASN A 169 11.57 -13.37 11.64
CA ASN A 169 11.98 -14.56 10.92
C ASN A 169 11.57 -14.47 9.45
N ILE A 170 12.54 -14.40 8.55
CA ILE A 170 12.33 -14.31 7.09
C ILE A 170 11.56 -15.53 6.51
N HIS A 171 11.65 -16.69 7.18
CA HIS A 171 10.94 -17.90 6.74
C HIS A 171 9.43 -17.82 6.93
N ASP A 172 8.94 -16.93 7.82
CA ASP A 172 7.51 -16.75 8.08
C ASP A 172 6.81 -15.86 7.05
N ILE A 173 7.58 -15.09 6.26
CA ILE A 173 7.05 -14.16 5.27
C ILE A 173 6.11 -14.85 4.30
N ALA A 174 6.57 -15.89 3.63
CA ALA A 174 5.82 -16.56 2.58
C ALA A 174 4.50 -17.16 3.10
N SER A 175 4.51 -17.76 4.28
CA SER A 175 3.30 -18.34 4.90
C SER A 175 2.30 -17.28 5.33
N ASN A 176 2.75 -16.19 5.98
CA ASN A 176 1.89 -15.12 6.46
C ASN A 176 1.26 -14.35 5.29
N VAL A 177 2.06 -14.04 4.27
CA VAL A 177 1.56 -13.39 3.03
C VAL A 177 0.55 -14.29 2.32
N LYS A 178 0.87 -15.58 2.16
CA LYS A 178 -0.02 -16.57 1.50
C LYS A 178 -1.36 -16.71 2.21
N ALA A 179 -1.40 -16.67 3.53
CA ALA A 179 -2.63 -16.77 4.31
C ALA A 179 -3.65 -15.65 4.00
N CYS A 180 -3.19 -14.49 3.51
CA CYS A 180 -4.06 -13.38 3.16
C CYS A 180 -4.69 -13.49 1.77
N PHE A 181 -4.10 -14.24 0.83
CA PHE A 181 -4.57 -14.25 -0.56
C PHE A 181 -6.00 -14.73 -0.74
N ALA A 182 -6.47 -15.66 0.10
CA ALA A 182 -7.86 -16.15 0.06
C ALA A 182 -8.92 -15.05 0.32
N TYR A 183 -8.50 -13.93 0.89
CA TYR A 183 -9.36 -12.77 1.13
C TYR A 183 -9.24 -11.69 0.05
N CYS A 184 -8.21 -11.77 -0.82
CA CYS A 184 -7.86 -10.69 -1.74
C CYS A 184 -8.56 -10.83 -3.09
N ASP A 185 -9.02 -9.71 -3.63
CA ASP A 185 -9.53 -9.59 -5.00
C ASP A 185 -8.44 -9.02 -5.93
N ILE A 186 -7.59 -8.14 -5.40
CA ILE A 186 -6.47 -7.52 -6.10
C ILE A 186 -5.20 -7.76 -5.31
N VAL A 187 -4.15 -8.25 -5.96
CA VAL A 187 -2.80 -8.38 -5.40
C VAL A 187 -1.82 -7.61 -6.28
N LYS A 188 -0.97 -6.78 -5.69
CA LYS A 188 0.18 -6.18 -6.37
C LYS A 188 1.46 -6.76 -5.81
N LEU A 189 2.39 -7.05 -6.69
CA LEU A 189 3.72 -7.58 -6.41
C LEU A 189 4.76 -6.82 -7.23
N SER A 190 5.95 -6.58 -6.68
CA SER A 190 7.13 -6.33 -7.50
C SER A 190 7.72 -7.64 -8.04
N ARG A 191 8.58 -7.55 -9.05
CA ARG A 191 9.32 -8.71 -9.59
C ARG A 191 10.15 -9.40 -8.50
N ASP A 192 10.81 -8.63 -7.65
CA ASP A 192 11.63 -9.16 -6.56
C ASP A 192 10.79 -9.90 -5.51
N GLU A 193 9.62 -9.36 -5.19
CA GLU A 193 8.67 -9.98 -4.25
C GLU A 193 8.12 -11.30 -4.82
N LEU A 194 7.74 -11.31 -6.10
CA LEU A 194 7.32 -12.53 -6.77
C LEU A 194 8.41 -13.59 -6.74
N ASN A 195 9.65 -13.22 -7.08
CA ASN A 195 10.79 -14.14 -7.08
C ASN A 195 11.06 -14.70 -5.68
N PHE A 196 10.99 -13.84 -4.65
CA PHE A 196 11.14 -14.26 -3.27
C PHE A 196 10.05 -15.25 -2.84
N LEU A 197 8.79 -14.94 -3.09
CA LEU A 197 7.65 -15.76 -2.66
C LEU A 197 7.60 -17.09 -3.43
N ALA A 198 7.86 -17.07 -4.73
CA ALA A 198 7.93 -18.28 -5.57
C ALA A 198 9.05 -19.22 -5.08
N LYS A 199 10.25 -18.67 -4.82
CA LYS A 199 11.39 -19.44 -4.29
C LYS A 199 11.05 -20.11 -2.96
N HIS A 200 10.43 -19.39 -2.01
CA HIS A 200 10.07 -19.93 -0.70
C HIS A 200 8.84 -20.85 -0.74
N SER A 201 8.14 -20.89 -1.85
CA SER A 201 7.05 -21.83 -2.12
C SER A 201 7.48 -22.99 -3.05
N GLU A 202 8.79 -23.11 -3.34
CA GLU A 202 9.39 -24.14 -4.19
C GLU A 202 8.71 -24.24 -5.57
N THR A 203 8.40 -23.07 -6.19
CA THR A 203 7.69 -23.00 -7.47
C THR A 203 8.31 -21.92 -8.39
N THR A 204 7.83 -21.84 -9.62
CA THR A 204 8.19 -20.75 -10.55
C THR A 204 7.33 -19.51 -10.30
N GLY A 205 7.77 -18.34 -10.80
CA GLY A 205 6.97 -17.11 -10.71
C GLY A 205 5.64 -17.25 -11.47
N GLU A 206 5.63 -17.93 -12.61
CA GLU A 206 4.42 -18.17 -13.42
C GLU A 206 3.42 -19.07 -12.67
N ASP A 207 3.90 -20.18 -12.10
CA ASP A 207 3.05 -21.07 -11.30
C ASP A 207 2.54 -20.38 -10.04
N TYR A 208 3.36 -19.49 -9.44
CA TYR A 208 2.94 -18.71 -8.28
C TYR A 208 1.80 -17.75 -8.62
N ILE A 209 1.87 -17.04 -9.76
CA ILE A 209 0.78 -16.20 -10.26
C ILE A 209 -0.47 -17.04 -10.54
N GLN A 210 -0.31 -18.20 -11.19
CA GLN A 210 -1.43 -19.08 -11.44
C GLN A 210 -2.07 -19.60 -10.13
N MET A 211 -1.26 -19.87 -9.13
CA MET A 211 -1.75 -20.21 -7.78
C MET A 211 -2.57 -19.07 -7.17
N LEU A 212 -2.13 -17.81 -7.30
CA LEU A 212 -2.90 -16.65 -6.83
C LEU A 212 -4.28 -16.56 -7.49
N LEU A 213 -4.33 -16.67 -8.81
CA LEU A 213 -5.59 -16.67 -9.57
C LEU A 213 -6.51 -17.84 -9.15
N ASN A 214 -5.95 -19.03 -8.93
CA ASN A 214 -6.70 -20.21 -8.47
C ASN A 214 -7.22 -20.08 -7.03
N THR A 215 -6.59 -19.23 -6.18
CA THR A 215 -7.09 -18.93 -4.82
C THR A 215 -8.31 -18.00 -4.83
N GLY A 216 -8.62 -17.38 -5.97
CA GLY A 216 -9.76 -16.48 -6.13
C GLY A 216 -9.38 -15.00 -6.33
N VAL A 217 -8.08 -14.68 -6.31
CA VAL A 217 -7.59 -13.36 -6.71
C VAL A 217 -8.02 -13.09 -8.15
N LYS A 218 -8.63 -11.92 -8.39
CA LYS A 218 -9.13 -11.54 -9.72
C LYS A 218 -8.05 -10.89 -10.57
N LEU A 219 -7.23 -10.04 -9.95
CA LEU A 219 -6.19 -9.28 -10.64
C LEU A 219 -4.87 -9.38 -9.88
N VAL A 220 -3.81 -9.75 -10.58
CA VAL A 220 -2.44 -9.69 -10.07
C VAL A 220 -1.68 -8.66 -10.89
N PHE A 221 -1.28 -7.56 -10.25
CA PHE A 221 -0.41 -6.54 -10.85
C PHE A 221 1.03 -6.84 -10.49
N LEU A 222 1.85 -7.03 -11.50
CA LEU A 222 3.30 -7.25 -11.39
C LEU A 222 4.03 -6.04 -11.92
N THR A 223 4.78 -5.36 -11.06
CA THR A 223 5.62 -4.21 -11.41
C THR A 223 7.10 -4.59 -11.37
N ASP A 224 7.93 -3.92 -12.20
CA ASP A 224 9.36 -4.22 -12.34
C ASP A 224 10.17 -2.94 -12.59
N GLY A 225 10.10 -1.99 -11.68
CA GLY A 225 10.77 -0.69 -11.80
C GLY A 225 10.41 0.03 -13.12
N PRO A 226 11.39 0.31 -14.00
CA PRO A 226 11.15 0.98 -15.29
C PRO A 226 10.62 0.06 -16.38
N GLU A 227 10.65 -1.27 -16.16
CA GLU A 227 10.18 -2.26 -17.11
C GLU A 227 8.64 -2.27 -17.21
N PRO A 228 8.06 -2.84 -18.28
CA PRO A 228 6.62 -2.91 -18.42
C PRO A 228 5.94 -3.61 -17.23
N ALA A 229 4.87 -2.99 -16.73
CA ALA A 229 4.01 -3.66 -15.76
C ALA A 229 3.08 -4.65 -16.45
N THR A 230 2.80 -5.76 -15.78
CA THR A 230 1.90 -6.83 -16.27
C THR A 230 0.71 -6.97 -15.34
N VAL A 231 -0.48 -7.12 -15.92
CA VAL A 231 -1.69 -7.52 -15.18
C VAL A 231 -2.08 -8.92 -15.64
N TYR A 232 -2.25 -9.81 -14.68
CA TYR A 232 -2.75 -11.17 -14.90
C TYR A 232 -4.19 -11.25 -14.40
N HIS A 233 -5.05 -11.74 -15.27
CA HIS A 233 -6.44 -12.13 -15.02
C HIS A 233 -6.67 -13.53 -15.58
N SER A 234 -7.66 -14.26 -15.10
CA SER A 234 -7.94 -15.62 -15.56
C SER A 234 -8.27 -15.72 -17.08
N ALA A 235 -8.76 -14.64 -17.68
CA ALA A 235 -9.17 -14.60 -19.09
C ALA A 235 -8.20 -13.83 -20.00
N PHE A 236 -7.31 -12.98 -19.46
CA PHE A 236 -6.40 -12.14 -20.26
C PHE A 236 -5.13 -11.78 -19.49
N ILE A 237 -4.12 -11.35 -20.23
CA ILE A 237 -2.87 -10.78 -19.70
C ILE A 237 -2.64 -9.46 -20.44
N LEU A 238 -2.39 -8.39 -19.68
CA LEU A 238 -2.09 -7.07 -20.23
C LEU A 238 -0.68 -6.65 -19.83
N ASN A 239 0.04 -6.03 -20.78
CA ASN A 239 1.35 -5.45 -20.53
C ASN A 239 1.33 -3.99 -21.01
N GLU A 240 1.89 -3.09 -20.18
CA GLU A 240 2.05 -1.70 -20.57
C GLU A 240 3.35 -1.12 -20.02
N SER A 241 4.05 -0.34 -20.85
CA SER A 241 5.30 0.31 -20.45
C SER A 241 5.01 1.58 -19.68
N ALA A 242 5.77 1.81 -18.60
CA ALA A 242 5.73 3.08 -17.88
C ALA A 242 6.27 4.23 -18.75
N PRO A 243 5.82 5.48 -18.54
CA PRO A 243 6.43 6.65 -19.15
C PRO A 243 7.95 6.72 -18.84
N LYS A 244 8.74 7.07 -19.86
CA LYS A 244 10.18 7.27 -19.66
C LYS A 244 10.41 8.57 -18.91
N ILE A 245 11.02 8.49 -17.75
CA ILE A 245 11.30 9.61 -16.86
C ILE A 245 12.75 9.59 -16.37
N ASN A 246 13.24 10.72 -15.89
CA ASN A 246 14.45 10.79 -15.08
C ASN A 246 14.02 10.82 -13.60
N ALA A 247 14.04 9.67 -12.95
CA ALA A 247 13.59 9.54 -11.56
C ALA A 247 14.50 10.35 -10.61
N VAL A 248 13.86 11.13 -9.73
CA VAL A 248 14.50 11.89 -8.65
C VAL A 248 14.47 11.05 -7.36
N ASP A 249 13.34 10.39 -7.10
CA ASP A 249 13.11 9.56 -5.92
C ASP A 249 12.05 8.51 -6.26
N THR A 250 12.33 7.24 -6.06
CA THR A 250 11.39 6.14 -6.34
C THR A 250 10.52 5.78 -5.12
N THR A 251 10.67 6.52 -4.02
CA THR A 251 9.82 6.36 -2.85
C THR A 251 8.36 6.53 -3.22
N SER A 252 7.49 5.67 -2.71
CA SER A 252 6.03 5.68 -2.95
C SER A 252 5.58 5.47 -4.41
N ALA A 253 6.46 5.11 -5.35
CA ALA A 253 6.05 4.81 -6.72
C ALA A 253 5.03 3.66 -6.79
N GLY A 254 5.28 2.59 -6.03
CA GLY A 254 4.36 1.46 -5.88
C GLY A 254 3.04 1.84 -5.23
N ASP A 255 3.11 2.70 -4.20
CA ASP A 255 1.91 3.20 -3.49
C ASP A 255 1.07 4.09 -4.41
N ALA A 256 1.70 4.96 -5.20
CA ALA A 256 1.04 5.78 -6.21
C ALA A 256 0.40 4.94 -7.32
N PHE A 257 1.10 3.88 -7.76
CA PHE A 257 0.59 2.94 -8.74
C PHE A 257 -0.71 2.28 -8.24
N ILE A 258 -0.69 1.67 -7.06
CA ILE A 258 -1.88 0.99 -6.56
C ILE A 258 -3.00 1.98 -6.20
N ALA A 259 -2.68 3.20 -5.75
CA ALA A 259 -3.67 4.27 -5.59
C ALA A 259 -4.37 4.62 -6.91
N GLY A 260 -3.62 4.69 -8.02
CA GLY A 260 -4.15 4.91 -9.37
C GLY A 260 -5.08 3.77 -9.82
N VAL A 261 -4.68 2.50 -9.63
CA VAL A 261 -5.56 1.33 -9.91
C VAL A 261 -6.87 1.45 -9.15
N LEU A 262 -6.79 1.64 -7.83
CA LEU A 262 -7.97 1.68 -6.97
C LEU A 262 -8.86 2.90 -7.28
N TYR A 263 -8.24 4.04 -7.59
CA TYR A 263 -8.99 5.23 -7.98
C TYR A 263 -9.77 5.01 -9.27
N TYR A 264 -9.14 4.46 -10.32
CA TYR A 264 -9.84 4.17 -11.57
C TYR A 264 -11.03 3.22 -11.35
N LEU A 265 -10.80 2.11 -10.69
CA LEU A 265 -11.83 1.09 -10.47
C LEU A 265 -13.03 1.63 -9.66
N ASN A 266 -12.76 2.45 -8.65
CA ASN A 266 -13.82 2.98 -7.77
C ASN A 266 -14.56 4.20 -8.35
N ASN A 267 -13.90 5.07 -9.14
CA ASN A 267 -14.43 6.40 -9.47
C ASN A 267 -14.52 6.69 -10.97
N LEU A 268 -13.80 5.98 -11.81
CA LEU A 268 -13.75 6.25 -13.25
C LEU A 268 -14.29 5.06 -14.07
N GLY A 269 -14.29 5.24 -15.38
CA GLY A 269 -14.66 4.21 -16.34
C GLY A 269 -16.17 4.15 -16.61
N SER A 270 -16.62 2.97 -17.05
CA SER A 270 -17.99 2.70 -17.45
C SER A 270 -18.97 2.66 -16.26
N ASP A 271 -20.28 2.64 -16.55
CA ASP A 271 -21.37 2.44 -15.57
C ASP A 271 -21.41 1.02 -14.97
N LEU A 272 -20.38 0.21 -15.24
CA LEU A 272 -20.21 -1.12 -14.67
C LEU A 272 -20.08 -1.05 -13.15
N SER A 273 -20.62 -2.06 -12.46
CA SER A 273 -20.34 -2.23 -11.04
C SER A 273 -18.83 -2.49 -10.81
N LEU A 274 -18.36 -2.25 -9.58
CA LEU A 274 -16.96 -2.52 -9.23
C LEU A 274 -16.57 -3.99 -9.49
N ALA A 275 -17.48 -4.93 -9.20
CA ALA A 275 -17.26 -6.35 -9.45
C ALA A 275 -17.16 -6.68 -10.96
N ASP A 276 -17.97 -6.04 -11.79
CA ASP A 276 -17.94 -6.24 -13.25
C ASP A 276 -16.68 -5.62 -13.85
N LYS A 277 -16.23 -4.46 -13.37
CA LYS A 277 -14.97 -3.83 -13.81
C LYS A 277 -13.75 -4.72 -13.61
N LEU A 278 -13.72 -5.55 -12.55
CA LEU A 278 -12.62 -6.50 -12.32
C LEU A 278 -12.51 -7.57 -13.41
N ASN A 279 -13.57 -7.79 -14.19
CA ASN A 279 -13.61 -8.76 -15.28
C ASN A 279 -13.63 -8.10 -16.67
N ASP A 280 -13.66 -6.76 -16.73
CA ASP A 280 -13.68 -6.00 -18.00
C ASP A 280 -12.28 -5.59 -18.42
N GLU A 281 -11.75 -6.21 -19.48
CA GLU A 281 -10.40 -6.00 -20.00
C GLU A 281 -10.12 -4.51 -20.27
N THR A 282 -11.10 -3.77 -20.82
CA THR A 282 -10.96 -2.34 -21.11
C THR A 282 -10.81 -1.51 -19.84
N SER A 283 -11.62 -1.78 -18.82
CA SER A 283 -11.50 -1.12 -17.52
C SER A 283 -10.14 -1.40 -16.87
N ILE A 284 -9.65 -2.64 -16.95
CA ILE A 284 -8.35 -3.01 -16.38
C ILE A 284 -7.19 -2.38 -17.14
N LYS A 285 -7.25 -2.31 -18.48
CA LYS A 285 -6.26 -1.63 -19.28
C LYS A 285 -6.16 -0.14 -18.92
N ASN A 286 -7.29 0.52 -18.79
CA ASN A 286 -7.30 1.94 -18.41
C ASN A 286 -6.84 2.17 -16.97
N ALA A 287 -7.17 1.24 -16.04
CA ALA A 287 -6.66 1.28 -14.67
C ALA A 287 -5.14 1.10 -14.64
N LEU A 288 -4.58 0.19 -15.43
CA LEU A 288 -3.14 -0.02 -15.57
C LEU A 288 -2.47 1.26 -16.13
N HIS A 289 -3.06 1.85 -17.18
CA HIS A 289 -2.55 3.09 -17.77
C HIS A 289 -2.45 4.20 -16.71
N LEU A 290 -3.54 4.51 -16.01
CA LEU A 290 -3.55 5.54 -14.97
C LEU A 290 -2.55 5.22 -13.84
N ALA A 291 -2.44 3.96 -13.44
CA ALA A 291 -1.51 3.52 -12.41
C ALA A 291 -0.05 3.79 -12.78
N LEU A 292 0.32 3.51 -14.03
CA LEU A 292 1.67 3.79 -14.55
C LEU A 292 1.97 5.28 -14.60
N GLN A 293 1.00 6.13 -14.98
CA GLN A 293 1.13 7.58 -14.90
C GLN A 293 1.36 8.04 -13.46
N CYS A 294 0.57 7.51 -12.51
CA CYS A 294 0.69 7.85 -11.09
C CYS A 294 2.07 7.46 -10.52
N GLY A 295 2.50 6.22 -10.75
CA GLY A 295 3.80 5.73 -10.28
C GLY A 295 4.97 6.52 -10.87
N SER A 296 4.93 6.78 -12.17
CA SER A 296 5.97 7.56 -12.85
C SER A 296 6.02 9.01 -12.36
N LYS A 297 4.86 9.64 -12.16
CA LYS A 297 4.78 11.02 -11.66
C LYS A 297 5.32 11.16 -10.25
N ALA A 298 5.02 10.20 -9.36
CA ALA A 298 5.56 10.18 -8.02
C ALA A 298 7.09 10.13 -7.97
N CYS A 299 7.73 9.52 -8.98
CA CYS A 299 9.19 9.47 -9.06
C CYS A 299 9.87 10.81 -9.43
N LEU A 300 9.12 11.84 -9.82
CA LEU A 300 9.69 13.13 -10.24
C LEU A 300 9.95 14.11 -9.09
N ALA A 301 9.55 13.78 -7.86
CA ALA A 301 9.73 14.62 -6.69
C ALA A 301 10.24 13.80 -5.50
N LYS A 302 10.86 14.47 -4.52
CA LYS A 302 11.33 13.82 -3.29
C LYS A 302 10.21 13.68 -2.26
N GLY A 303 10.26 12.58 -1.50
CA GLY A 303 9.38 12.31 -0.37
C GLY A 303 8.12 11.53 -0.76
N ALA A 304 7.27 11.23 0.24
CA ALA A 304 6.08 10.42 0.07
C ALA A 304 4.86 11.28 -0.32
N PHE A 305 4.10 11.78 0.65
CA PHE A 305 2.83 12.50 0.40
C PHE A 305 2.93 13.67 -0.60
N PRO A 306 3.97 14.54 -0.56
CA PRO A 306 4.08 15.64 -1.52
C PRO A 306 4.27 15.18 -2.96
N ALA A 307 5.01 14.08 -3.18
CA ALA A 307 5.35 13.56 -4.50
C ALA A 307 4.18 12.88 -5.21
N LEU A 308 3.16 12.42 -4.46
CA LEU A 308 1.99 11.77 -5.05
C LEU A 308 1.22 12.74 -5.97
N PRO A 309 0.79 12.30 -7.17
CA PRO A 309 0.16 13.17 -8.16
C PRO A 309 -1.27 13.58 -7.78
N VAL A 310 -1.74 14.68 -8.37
CA VAL A 310 -3.17 15.00 -8.49
C VAL A 310 -3.71 14.51 -9.82
N LEU A 311 -5.03 14.38 -9.98
CA LEU A 311 -5.64 13.82 -11.18
C LEU A 311 -5.23 14.57 -12.47
N ALA A 312 -5.15 15.90 -12.41
CA ALA A 312 -4.74 16.73 -13.55
C ALA A 312 -3.28 16.51 -14.02
N ASP A 313 -2.46 15.86 -13.20
CA ASP A 313 -1.07 15.53 -13.57
C ASP A 313 -0.95 14.25 -14.41
N VAL A 314 -2.00 13.43 -14.44
CA VAL A 314 -1.95 12.03 -14.93
C VAL A 314 -3.06 11.65 -15.92
N MET A 315 -3.94 12.61 -16.26
CA MET A 315 -5.00 12.44 -17.27
C MET A 315 -4.80 13.29 -18.54
#